data_194a755a51f82b9d5f8166b3a45c99b5
#
_entry.id   194a755a51f82b9d5f8166b3a45c99b5
#
_cell.length_a   1.000
_cell.length_b   1.000
_cell.length_c   1.000
_cell.angle_alpha   90.00
_cell.angle_beta   90.00
_cell.angle_gamma   90.00
#
_symmetry.space_group_name_H-M   'P 1'
#
loop_
_entity.id
_entity.type
_entity.pdbx_description
1 polymer ?
#
loop_
_entity_poly.entity_id
_entity_poly.type
_entity_poly.pdbx_seq_one_letter_code
_entity_poly.pdbx_strand_id
1 'polypeptide(L)'
;MKIALGTDHAGYELKERIKQYLTEKGHEVKDFGTYSAESCDYPDFIYPAALAVAQGECGRAIVMGGSGNGEGIVANKVRGVRCAICWTEEGARLSRAHNDANAMSIGAWTVPAELALKMIDVWLTTPFDGGRHARRVQKITALDKCSLKPLGGRFEIRNPKSETNPKSK
;
A
#
# COMPACT_ATOMS: atom_id res chain seq x y z
N MET A 1 -13.65 5.80 7.88
CA MET A 1 -12.46 6.49 7.30
C MET A 1 -12.61 6.57 5.80
N LYS A 2 -11.79 7.39 5.12
CA LYS A 2 -11.76 7.48 3.66
C LYS A 2 -10.73 6.49 3.09
N ILE A 3 -11.15 5.64 2.14
CA ILE A 3 -10.36 4.55 1.55
C ILE A 3 -10.28 4.75 0.04
N ALA A 4 -9.05 4.74 -0.50
CA ALA A 4 -8.82 4.77 -1.94
C ALA A 4 -8.95 3.36 -2.52
N LEU A 5 -9.64 3.22 -3.64
CA LEU A 5 -9.69 2.00 -4.45
C LEU A 5 -9.09 2.26 -5.82
N GLY A 6 -8.28 1.32 -6.33
CA GLY A 6 -7.74 1.36 -7.68
C GLY A 6 -7.58 -0.05 -8.22
N THR A 7 -7.88 -0.26 -9.50
CA THR A 7 -7.75 -1.55 -10.18
C THR A 7 -7.62 -1.36 -11.69
N ASP A 8 -7.19 -2.41 -12.38
CA ASP A 8 -7.39 -2.57 -13.82
C ASP A 8 -8.68 -3.38 -14.11
N HIS A 9 -8.85 -3.74 -15.38
CA HIS A 9 -9.99 -4.53 -15.84
C HIS A 9 -10.10 -5.91 -15.18
N ALA A 10 -8.95 -6.54 -14.81
CA ALA A 10 -8.94 -7.87 -14.21
C ALA A 10 -9.52 -7.88 -12.78
N GLY A 11 -9.39 -6.77 -12.05
CA GLY A 11 -9.95 -6.62 -10.71
C GLY A 11 -11.23 -5.80 -10.63
N TYR A 12 -11.82 -5.40 -11.77
CA TYR A 12 -12.97 -4.50 -11.81
C TYR A 12 -14.18 -5.03 -11.00
N GLU A 13 -14.58 -6.26 -11.23
CA GLU A 13 -15.72 -6.86 -10.50
C GLU A 13 -15.45 -6.96 -8.98
N LEU A 14 -14.24 -7.34 -8.62
CA LEU A 14 -13.82 -7.39 -7.21
C LEU A 14 -13.85 -5.99 -6.58
N LYS A 15 -13.39 -4.96 -7.30
CA LYS A 15 -13.41 -3.57 -6.83
C LYS A 15 -14.84 -3.10 -6.57
N GLU A 16 -15.78 -3.31 -7.49
CA GLU A 16 -17.16 -2.88 -7.29
C GLU A 16 -17.79 -3.58 -6.06
N ARG A 17 -17.49 -4.85 -5.85
CA ARG A 17 -17.96 -5.60 -4.69
C ARG A 17 -17.35 -5.07 -3.38
N ILE A 18 -16.05 -4.78 -3.36
CA ILE A 18 -15.36 -4.18 -2.21
C ILE A 18 -15.88 -2.77 -1.93
N LYS A 19 -16.13 -1.97 -2.96
CA LYS A 19 -16.69 -0.61 -2.85
C LYS A 19 -18.04 -0.62 -2.15
N GLN A 20 -18.96 -1.50 -2.61
CA GLN A 20 -20.24 -1.67 -1.96
C GLN A 20 -20.08 -2.06 -0.49
N TYR A 21 -19.28 -3.10 -0.22
CA TYR A 21 -19.04 -3.61 1.13
C TYR A 21 -18.49 -2.55 2.08
N LEU A 22 -17.49 -1.78 1.66
CA LEU A 22 -16.92 -0.70 2.46
C LEU A 22 -17.94 0.41 2.74
N THR A 23 -18.78 0.74 1.77
CA THR A 23 -19.84 1.74 1.93
C THR A 23 -20.88 1.28 2.95
N GLU A 24 -21.32 0.02 2.87
CA GLU A 24 -22.23 -0.59 3.85
C GLU A 24 -21.65 -0.62 5.27
N LYS A 25 -20.32 -0.73 5.40
CA LYS A 25 -19.59 -0.63 6.68
C LYS A 25 -19.39 0.82 7.16
N GLY A 26 -19.89 1.81 6.44
CA GLY A 26 -19.78 3.23 6.83
C GLY A 26 -18.44 3.88 6.50
N HIS A 27 -17.68 3.32 5.56
CA HIS A 27 -16.47 3.96 5.05
C HIS A 27 -16.79 4.87 3.86
N GLU A 28 -16.08 5.99 3.74
CA GLU A 28 -16.06 6.79 2.53
C GLU A 28 -15.09 6.16 1.52
N VAL A 29 -15.55 5.92 0.31
CA VAL A 29 -14.73 5.33 -0.75
C VAL A 29 -14.41 6.37 -1.80
N LYS A 30 -13.11 6.56 -2.10
CA LYS A 30 -12.65 7.29 -3.27
C LYS A 30 -12.19 6.30 -4.32
N ASP A 31 -12.96 6.18 -5.39
CA ASP A 31 -12.73 5.26 -6.49
C ASP A 31 -11.87 5.95 -7.57
N PHE A 32 -10.70 5.39 -7.86
CA PHE A 32 -9.77 5.87 -8.87
C PHE A 32 -9.85 5.08 -10.18
N GLY A 33 -10.78 4.12 -10.29
CA GLY A 33 -10.98 3.31 -11.49
C GLY A 33 -10.27 1.94 -11.39
N THR A 34 -10.30 1.11 -12.48
CA THR A 34 -11.05 1.43 -13.72
C THR A 34 -12.56 1.40 -13.49
N TYR A 35 -13.31 1.90 -14.47
CA TYR A 35 -14.79 1.98 -14.38
C TYR A 35 -15.48 1.02 -15.37
N SER A 36 -14.72 0.15 -16.02
CA SER A 36 -15.22 -0.86 -16.96
C SER A 36 -14.32 -2.10 -16.96
N ALA A 37 -14.81 -3.18 -17.57
CA ALA A 37 -14.06 -4.42 -17.79
C ALA A 37 -13.19 -4.38 -19.08
N GLU A 38 -13.12 -3.25 -19.77
CA GLU A 38 -12.27 -3.08 -20.93
C GLU A 38 -10.80 -3.06 -20.55
N SER A 39 -9.95 -3.68 -21.38
CA SER A 39 -8.51 -3.79 -21.12
C SER A 39 -7.86 -2.42 -20.94
N CYS A 40 -7.12 -2.26 -19.84
CA CYS A 40 -6.44 -1.02 -19.49
C CYS A 40 -5.19 -1.33 -18.65
N ASP A 41 -4.31 -0.34 -18.55
CA ASP A 41 -3.05 -0.47 -17.82
C ASP A 41 -3.22 -0.12 -16.34
N TYR A 42 -2.95 -1.07 -15.45
CA TYR A 42 -3.13 -0.90 -14.00
C TYR A 42 -2.37 0.28 -13.39
N PRO A 43 -1.16 0.69 -13.86
CA PRO A 43 -0.45 1.80 -13.23
C PRO A 43 -1.23 3.12 -13.24
N ASP A 44 -2.08 3.35 -14.26
CA ASP A 44 -2.85 4.58 -14.42
C ASP A 44 -3.89 4.78 -13.31
N PHE A 45 -4.31 3.70 -12.67
CA PHE A 45 -5.31 3.69 -11.60
C PHE A 45 -4.71 3.45 -10.21
N ILE A 46 -3.65 2.63 -10.15
CA ILE A 46 -3.01 2.28 -8.88
C ILE A 46 -2.17 3.44 -8.34
N TYR A 47 -1.41 4.11 -9.23
CA TYR A 47 -0.55 5.22 -8.81
C TYR A 47 -1.35 6.35 -8.16
N PRO A 48 -2.45 6.89 -8.74
CA PRO A 48 -3.23 7.95 -8.09
C PRO A 48 -3.92 7.48 -6.80
N ALA A 49 -4.36 6.22 -6.70
CA ALA A 49 -4.92 5.68 -5.46
C ALA A 49 -3.87 5.64 -4.33
N ALA A 50 -2.65 5.22 -4.63
CA ALA A 50 -1.54 5.21 -3.69
C ALA A 50 -1.10 6.64 -3.31
N LEU A 51 -1.08 7.55 -4.29
CA LEU A 51 -0.72 8.96 -4.07
C LEU A 51 -1.69 9.66 -3.13
N ALA A 52 -2.99 9.37 -3.22
CA ALA A 52 -4.00 9.91 -2.31
C ALA A 52 -3.73 9.52 -0.83
N VAL A 53 -3.16 8.35 -0.57
CA VAL A 53 -2.71 7.94 0.77
C VAL A 53 -1.47 8.71 1.19
N ALA A 54 -0.48 8.83 0.32
CA ALA A 54 0.76 9.55 0.61
C ALA A 54 0.53 11.04 0.91
N GLN A 55 -0.48 11.64 0.28
CA GLN A 55 -0.90 13.03 0.48
C GLN A 55 -1.84 13.23 1.67
N GLY A 56 -2.27 12.16 2.33
CA GLY A 56 -3.21 12.22 3.45
C GLY A 56 -4.66 12.49 3.05
N GLU A 57 -4.98 12.43 1.76
CA GLU A 57 -6.36 12.57 1.27
C GLU A 57 -7.22 11.36 1.64
N CYS A 58 -6.62 10.16 1.56
CA CYS A 58 -7.21 8.91 2.00
C CYS A 58 -6.37 8.32 3.14
N GLY A 59 -7.03 7.72 4.12
CA GLY A 59 -6.34 7.07 5.23
C GLY A 59 -5.63 5.77 4.82
N ARG A 60 -6.17 5.06 3.84
CA ARG A 60 -5.66 3.78 3.31
C ARG A 60 -6.02 3.58 1.85
N ALA A 61 -5.29 2.68 1.17
CA ALA A 61 -5.64 2.23 -0.18
C ALA A 61 -5.82 0.70 -0.23
N ILE A 62 -6.76 0.25 -1.06
CA ILE A 62 -6.88 -1.14 -1.49
C ILE A 62 -6.77 -1.14 -3.01
N VAL A 63 -5.74 -1.83 -3.52
CA VAL A 63 -5.46 -1.90 -4.95
C VAL A 63 -5.60 -3.34 -5.43
N MET A 64 -6.11 -3.52 -6.62
CA MET A 64 -6.45 -4.84 -7.15
C MET A 64 -6.03 -4.96 -8.61
N GLY A 65 -5.87 -6.19 -9.06
CA GLY A 65 -5.63 -6.56 -10.44
C GLY A 65 -5.68 -8.08 -10.55
N GLY A 66 -5.13 -8.67 -11.60
CA GLY A 66 -5.16 -10.11 -11.79
C GLY A 66 -4.46 -10.87 -10.67
N SER A 67 -3.18 -10.65 -10.49
CA SER A 67 -2.35 -11.32 -9.46
C SER A 67 -2.13 -10.47 -8.19
N GLY A 68 -2.32 -9.17 -8.26
CA GLY A 68 -1.99 -8.22 -7.19
C GLY A 68 -0.51 -7.84 -7.14
N ASN A 69 0.37 -8.50 -7.90
CA ASN A 69 1.82 -8.25 -7.82
C ASN A 69 2.21 -6.90 -8.43
N GLY A 70 1.81 -6.64 -9.67
CA GLY A 70 2.09 -5.39 -10.37
C GLY A 70 1.54 -4.17 -9.64
N GLU A 71 0.32 -4.29 -9.13
CA GLU A 71 -0.39 -3.29 -8.36
C GLU A 71 0.37 -2.95 -7.06
N GLY A 72 0.82 -3.98 -6.34
CA GLY A 72 1.64 -3.82 -5.14
C GLY A 72 3.00 -3.16 -5.45
N ILE A 73 3.64 -3.52 -6.58
CA ILE A 73 4.89 -2.89 -7.03
C ILE A 73 4.67 -1.40 -7.32
N VAL A 74 3.62 -1.04 -8.08
CA VAL A 74 3.31 0.37 -8.40
C VAL A 74 3.02 1.17 -7.15
N ALA A 75 2.16 0.66 -6.26
CA ALA A 75 1.82 1.35 -5.02
C ALA A 75 3.07 1.64 -4.17
N ASN A 76 4.02 0.70 -4.09
CA ASN A 76 5.28 0.86 -3.36
C ASN A 76 6.30 1.80 -4.06
N LYS A 77 6.05 2.27 -5.29
CA LYS A 77 6.84 3.35 -5.90
C LYS A 77 6.47 4.74 -5.36
N VAL A 78 5.35 4.86 -4.68
CA VAL A 78 4.92 6.12 -4.08
C VAL A 78 5.55 6.25 -2.69
N ARG A 79 6.32 7.32 -2.48
CA ARG A 79 6.96 7.60 -1.18
C ARG A 79 5.93 7.69 -0.07
N GLY A 80 6.21 7.08 1.08
CA GLY A 80 5.30 7.03 2.22
C GLY A 80 4.25 5.92 2.15
N VAL A 81 4.14 5.21 1.03
CA VAL A 81 3.25 4.06 0.89
C VAL A 81 4.01 2.78 1.25
N ARG A 82 3.37 1.96 2.07
CA ARG A 82 3.78 0.61 2.43
C ARG A 82 2.65 -0.33 2.04
N CYS A 83 2.72 -0.81 0.80
CA CYS A 83 1.74 -1.72 0.23
C CYS A 83 2.14 -3.17 0.48
N ALA A 84 1.27 -3.92 1.13
CA ALA A 84 1.43 -5.36 1.31
C ALA A 84 0.59 -6.12 0.29
N ILE A 85 1.18 -7.12 -0.38
CA ILE A 85 0.44 -8.06 -1.21
C ILE A 85 -0.07 -9.15 -0.30
N CYS A 86 -1.39 -9.33 -0.24
CA CYS A 86 -2.02 -10.25 0.71
C CYS A 86 -2.84 -11.32 -0.01
N TRP A 87 -2.72 -12.55 0.46
CA TRP A 87 -3.46 -13.72 -0.03
C TRP A 87 -4.23 -14.45 1.08
N THR A 88 -4.01 -14.05 2.35
CA THR A 88 -4.63 -14.67 3.52
C THR A 88 -4.99 -13.61 4.56
N GLU A 89 -5.95 -13.92 5.44
CA GLU A 89 -6.30 -13.08 6.58
C GLU A 89 -5.11 -12.83 7.50
N GLU A 90 -4.28 -13.85 7.74
CA GLU A 90 -3.09 -13.70 8.58
C GLU A 90 -2.04 -12.78 7.92
N GLY A 91 -1.83 -12.89 6.60
CA GLY A 91 -0.96 -11.97 5.87
C GLY A 91 -1.43 -10.52 5.97
N ALA A 92 -2.74 -10.30 5.81
CA ALA A 92 -3.36 -8.99 5.98
C ALA A 92 -3.18 -8.46 7.41
N ARG A 93 -3.43 -9.27 8.43
CA ARG A 93 -3.23 -8.94 9.85
C ARG A 93 -1.78 -8.54 10.13
N LEU A 94 -0.82 -9.38 9.75
CA LEU A 94 0.60 -9.14 9.99
C LEU A 94 1.14 -7.92 9.26
N SER A 95 0.61 -7.61 8.07
CA SER A 95 1.00 -6.41 7.33
C SER A 95 0.66 -5.12 8.09
N ARG A 96 -0.43 -5.12 8.85
CA ARG A 96 -0.79 -4.03 9.75
C ARG A 96 0.01 -4.08 11.05
N ALA A 97 -0.05 -5.21 11.76
CA ALA A 97 0.56 -5.36 13.07
C ALA A 97 2.07 -5.08 13.04
N HIS A 98 2.77 -5.56 12.03
CA HIS A 98 4.24 -5.48 11.98
C HIS A 98 4.80 -4.37 11.08
N ASN A 99 4.10 -4.02 10.00
CA ASN A 99 4.63 -3.10 8.98
C ASN A 99 3.86 -1.78 8.92
N ASP A 100 2.79 -1.63 9.69
CA ASP A 100 1.89 -0.48 9.58
C ASP A 100 1.54 -0.18 8.12
N ALA A 101 1.21 -1.26 7.35
CA ALA A 101 0.90 -1.13 5.93
C ALA A 101 -0.31 -0.21 5.75
N ASN A 102 -0.16 0.84 4.94
CA ASN A 102 -1.21 1.79 4.63
C ASN A 102 -1.87 1.56 3.27
N ALA A 103 -1.36 0.57 2.52
CA ALA A 103 -1.98 0.05 1.31
C ALA A 103 -1.96 -1.48 1.33
N MET A 104 -2.96 -2.10 0.72
CA MET A 104 -3.06 -3.55 0.52
C MET A 104 -3.35 -3.85 -0.95
N SER A 105 -2.62 -4.82 -1.51
CA SER A 105 -2.85 -5.31 -2.86
C SER A 105 -3.44 -6.71 -2.83
N ILE A 106 -4.47 -6.95 -3.66
CA ILE A 106 -5.23 -8.21 -3.75
C ILE A 106 -5.29 -8.66 -5.21
N GLY A 107 -5.00 -9.93 -5.47
CA GLY A 107 -5.16 -10.53 -6.79
C GLY A 107 -6.55 -11.14 -6.96
N ALA A 108 -7.34 -10.61 -7.90
CA ALA A 108 -8.69 -11.07 -8.17
C ALA A 108 -8.75 -12.51 -8.73
N TRP A 109 -7.65 -12.99 -9.36
CA TRP A 109 -7.56 -14.37 -9.86
C TRP A 109 -7.11 -15.37 -8.80
N THR A 110 -6.53 -14.88 -7.70
CA THR A 110 -5.88 -15.74 -6.69
C THR A 110 -6.59 -15.73 -5.36
N VAL A 111 -7.42 -14.72 -5.10
CA VAL A 111 -8.14 -14.55 -3.84
C VAL A 111 -9.65 -14.51 -4.12
N PRO A 112 -10.43 -15.50 -3.64
CA PRO A 112 -11.88 -15.46 -3.73
C PRO A 112 -12.45 -14.19 -3.06
N ALA A 113 -13.51 -13.64 -3.61
CA ALA A 113 -14.07 -12.37 -3.14
C ALA A 113 -14.47 -12.40 -1.65
N GLU A 114 -15.05 -13.52 -1.18
CA GLU A 114 -15.41 -13.69 0.23
C GLU A 114 -14.18 -13.64 1.16
N LEU A 115 -13.06 -14.22 0.71
CA LEU A 115 -11.79 -14.13 1.45
C LEU A 115 -11.24 -12.71 1.43
N ALA A 116 -11.33 -12.02 0.28
CA ALA A 116 -10.91 -10.63 0.16
C ALA A 116 -11.63 -9.72 1.16
N LEU A 117 -12.95 -9.88 1.32
CA LEU A 117 -13.74 -9.11 2.28
C LEU A 117 -13.31 -9.37 3.74
N LYS A 118 -13.06 -10.64 4.10
CA LYS A 118 -12.53 -10.99 5.44
C LYS A 118 -11.14 -10.42 5.67
N MET A 119 -10.26 -10.50 4.68
CA MET A 119 -8.93 -9.90 4.73
C MET A 119 -9.00 -8.39 4.96
N ILE A 120 -9.94 -7.71 4.30
CA ILE A 120 -10.17 -6.27 4.45
C ILE A 120 -10.63 -5.94 5.87
N ASP A 121 -11.57 -6.67 6.44
CA ASP A 121 -12.03 -6.46 7.82
C ASP A 121 -10.88 -6.58 8.83
N VAL A 122 -10.13 -7.68 8.74
CA VAL A 122 -8.95 -7.91 9.59
C VAL A 122 -7.94 -6.79 9.41
N TRP A 123 -7.66 -6.41 8.17
CA TRP A 123 -6.67 -5.37 7.87
C TRP A 123 -7.08 -3.98 8.35
N LEU A 124 -8.35 -3.62 8.22
CA LEU A 124 -8.86 -2.31 8.66
C LEU A 124 -8.91 -2.19 10.19
N THR A 125 -9.13 -3.28 10.90
CA THR A 125 -9.30 -3.31 12.36
C THR A 125 -8.02 -3.61 13.15
N THR A 126 -7.00 -4.21 12.50
CA THR A 126 -5.74 -4.55 13.18
C THR A 126 -4.92 -3.29 13.50
N PRO A 127 -4.56 -3.05 14.77
CA PRO A 127 -3.66 -1.96 15.14
C PRO A 127 -2.21 -2.28 14.77
N PHE A 128 -1.35 -1.26 14.81
CA PHE A 128 0.10 -1.42 14.71
C PHE A 128 0.68 -1.77 16.08
N ASP A 129 1.50 -2.83 16.17
CA ASP A 129 2.09 -3.32 17.43
C ASP A 129 3.17 -2.38 17.99
N GLY A 130 3.74 -1.51 17.18
CA GLY A 130 4.80 -0.61 17.63
C GLY A 130 6.09 -1.33 18.03
N GLY A 131 6.73 -0.91 19.13
CA GLY A 131 7.90 -1.56 19.71
C GLY A 131 9.04 -1.80 18.70
N ARG A 132 9.52 -3.04 18.61
CA ARG A 132 10.57 -3.45 17.66
C ARG A 132 10.18 -3.19 16.20
N HIS A 133 8.88 -3.23 15.88
CA HIS A 133 8.37 -3.02 14.53
C HIS A 133 8.42 -1.53 14.14
N ALA A 134 8.15 -0.62 15.08
CA ALA A 134 8.25 0.83 14.84
C ALA A 134 9.66 1.23 14.37
N ARG A 135 10.72 0.69 15.01
CA ARG A 135 12.10 0.93 14.56
C ARG A 135 12.36 0.45 13.14
N ARG A 136 11.78 -0.68 12.73
CA ARG A 136 11.92 -1.22 11.37
C ARG A 136 11.15 -0.37 10.35
N VAL A 137 9.93 0.01 10.66
CA VAL A 137 9.11 0.89 9.82
C VAL A 137 9.79 2.25 9.64
N GLN A 138 10.39 2.83 10.70
CA GLN A 138 11.16 4.07 10.58
C GLN A 138 12.34 3.94 9.60
N LYS A 139 13.03 2.79 9.60
CA LYS A 139 14.11 2.54 8.64
C LYS A 139 13.59 2.42 7.20
N ILE A 140 12.44 1.77 6.98
CA ILE A 140 11.79 1.72 5.67
C ILE A 140 11.44 3.14 5.21
N THR A 141 10.80 3.95 6.06
CA THR A 141 10.45 5.34 5.74
C THR A 141 11.69 6.22 5.46
N ALA A 142 12.82 5.92 6.09
CA ALA A 142 14.07 6.63 5.82
C ALA A 142 14.60 6.37 4.40
N LEU A 143 14.32 5.19 3.82
CA LEU A 143 14.71 4.87 2.44
C LEU A 143 14.03 5.79 1.41
N ASP A 144 12.84 6.29 1.69
CA ASP A 144 12.13 7.24 0.82
C ASP A 144 12.90 8.54 0.59
N LYS A 145 13.84 8.88 1.51
CA LYS A 145 14.67 10.09 1.47
C LYS A 145 16.07 9.83 0.94
N CYS A 146 16.45 8.56 0.71
CA CYS A 146 17.78 8.20 0.27
C CYS A 146 17.93 8.40 -1.23
N SER A 147 18.88 9.25 -1.66
CA SER A 147 19.42 9.19 -3.01
C SER A 147 20.51 8.12 -3.03
N LEU A 148 20.31 7.06 -3.82
CA LEU A 148 21.33 6.04 -4.04
C LEU A 148 22.45 6.66 -4.87
N LYS A 149 23.62 6.95 -4.25
CA LYS A 149 24.85 7.16 -4.98
C LYS A 149 25.59 5.83 -5.07
N PRO A 150 25.93 5.33 -6.26
CA PRO A 150 26.77 4.15 -6.37
C PRO A 150 28.17 4.50 -5.85
N LEU A 151 28.58 3.88 -4.77
CA LEU A 151 29.92 3.94 -4.23
C LEU A 151 30.58 2.57 -4.41
N GLY A 152 31.45 2.42 -5.42
CA GLY A 152 32.42 1.34 -5.50
C GLY A 152 31.94 -0.08 -5.14
N GLY A 153 30.78 -0.51 -5.63
CA GLY A 153 30.26 -1.87 -5.45
C GLY A 153 29.62 -2.19 -4.09
N ARG A 154 29.49 -1.23 -3.18
CA ARG A 154 28.70 -1.38 -1.95
C ARG A 154 27.61 -0.31 -1.87
N PHE A 155 26.40 -0.69 -1.48
CA PHE A 155 25.31 0.25 -1.17
C PHE A 155 25.43 0.69 0.29
N GLU A 156 25.76 1.95 0.52
CA GLU A 156 25.62 2.57 1.84
C GLU A 156 24.38 3.44 1.90
N ILE A 157 23.51 3.15 2.87
CA ILE A 157 22.36 4.00 3.19
C ILE A 157 22.89 5.14 4.07
N ARG A 158 23.11 6.32 3.49
CA ARG A 158 23.50 7.52 4.27
C ARG A 158 22.26 8.17 4.88
N ASN A 159 22.28 8.33 6.20
CA ASN A 159 21.27 9.10 6.91
C ASN A 159 21.60 10.61 6.74
N PRO A 160 20.71 11.44 6.17
CA PRO A 160 20.99 12.87 5.93
C PRO A 160 21.26 13.69 7.21
N LYS A 161 21.06 13.13 8.40
CA LYS A 161 21.35 13.80 9.68
C LYS A 161 22.81 13.66 10.15
N SER A 162 23.69 12.95 9.44
CA SER A 162 25.09 12.76 9.87
C SER A 162 26.07 13.80 9.30
N GLU A 163 25.61 14.75 8.47
CA GLU A 163 26.50 15.74 7.82
C GLU A 163 26.61 17.11 8.54
N THR A 164 26.04 17.28 9.74
CA THR A 164 26.18 18.50 10.50
C THR A 164 27.04 18.28 11.74
N ASN A 165 28.38 18.22 11.56
CA ASN A 165 29.31 18.71 12.57
C ASN A 165 30.66 19.05 11.93
N PRO A 166 30.93 20.28 11.46
CA PRO A 166 32.27 20.76 11.27
C PRO A 166 32.84 20.99 12.66
N LYS A 167 33.89 20.22 13.02
CA LYS A 167 34.69 20.49 14.19
C LYS A 167 35.20 21.94 14.13
N SER A 168 34.68 22.76 15.02
CA SER A 168 35.32 24.04 15.38
C SER A 168 36.68 23.75 15.99
N LYS A 169 37.71 24.30 15.35
CA LYS A 169 38.99 24.55 16.00
C LYS A 169 38.84 25.72 16.95
#